data_a72679e05bb73c7e6fc69c307b42bbf9
#
_entry.id   a72679e05bb73c7e6fc69c307b42bbf9
#
_cell.length_a   1.000
_cell.length_b   1.000
_cell.length_c   1.000
_cell.angle_alpha   90.00
_cell.angle_beta   90.00
_cell.angle_gamma   90.00
#
_symmetry.space_group_name_H-M   'P 1'
#
loop_
_entity.id
_entity.type
_entity.pdbx_description
1 polymer ?
#
loop_
_entity_poly.entity_id
_entity_poly.type
_entity_poly.pdbx_seq_one_letter_code
_entity_poly.pdbx_strand_id
1 'polypeptide(L)'
;MAFQSLSYLSKLPEKVVDLIEKDLTESSTISETHWIGGFMWHYILRANRENFMYNVSHLDGDSVKFKIYNEGDGQTWHVDAKPQEGDEDIRKISFTVQLSDCDDYEGGNVQVLDENGQMYNLPRERGTVVLFDSASRHRVDKVRKGTRKALVGWALGKSWI
;
A
#
# COMPACT_ATOMS: atom_id res chain seq x y z
N MET A 1 -1.92 9.99 -18.50
CA MET A 1 -1.67 10.85 -17.33
C MET A 1 -0.70 10.14 -16.41
N ALA A 2 0.32 10.85 -15.95
CA ALA A 2 1.43 10.27 -15.19
C ALA A 2 0.98 9.51 -13.94
N PHE A 3 0.08 10.08 -13.14
CA PHE A 3 -0.40 9.42 -11.93
C PHE A 3 -1.06 8.06 -12.24
N GLN A 4 -1.89 8.01 -13.28
CA GLN A 4 -2.58 6.78 -13.64
C GLN A 4 -1.63 5.68 -14.14
N SER A 5 -0.50 6.05 -14.75
CA SER A 5 0.50 5.08 -15.15
C SER A 5 1.35 4.57 -13.99
N LEU A 6 1.39 5.30 -12.88
CA LEU A 6 2.17 4.95 -11.69
C LEU A 6 1.32 4.34 -10.57
N SER A 7 0.03 4.15 -10.80
CA SER A 7 -0.87 3.58 -9.80
C SER A 7 -1.88 2.62 -10.41
N TYR A 8 -2.41 1.75 -9.56
CA TYR A 8 -3.46 0.81 -9.90
C TYR A 8 -4.48 0.83 -8.77
N LEU A 9 -5.74 1.10 -9.12
CA LEU A 9 -6.83 1.21 -8.16
C LEU A 9 -7.79 0.03 -8.32
N SER A 10 -8.21 -0.52 -7.19
CA SER A 10 -9.19 -1.60 -7.17
C SER A 10 -9.98 -1.54 -5.86
N LYS A 11 -11.00 -2.37 -5.74
CA LYS A 11 -11.81 -2.45 -4.53
C LYS A 11 -12.12 -3.89 -4.19
N LEU A 12 -11.89 -4.27 -2.93
CA LEU A 12 -12.19 -5.60 -2.42
C LEU A 12 -13.66 -5.67 -1.99
N PRO A 13 -14.31 -6.84 -2.15
CA PRO A 13 -15.62 -7.08 -1.55
C PRO A 13 -15.56 -6.94 -0.02
N GLU A 14 -16.64 -6.47 0.60
CA GLU A 14 -16.69 -6.28 2.05
C GLU A 14 -16.38 -7.55 2.83
N LYS A 15 -16.86 -8.70 2.37
CA LYS A 15 -16.58 -9.98 3.04
C LYS A 15 -15.09 -10.30 3.09
N VAL A 16 -14.34 -9.95 2.05
CA VAL A 16 -12.89 -10.15 2.01
C VAL A 16 -12.21 -9.21 3.00
N VAL A 17 -12.64 -7.96 3.05
CA VAL A 17 -12.10 -6.98 4.00
C VAL A 17 -12.36 -7.41 5.44
N ASP A 18 -13.56 -7.93 5.73
CA ASP A 18 -13.92 -8.46 7.06
C ASP A 18 -12.99 -9.61 7.46
N LEU A 19 -12.70 -10.54 6.54
CA LEU A 19 -11.79 -11.66 6.80
C LEU A 19 -10.36 -11.18 7.04
N ILE A 20 -9.88 -10.22 6.24
CA ILE A 20 -8.56 -9.62 6.43
C ILE A 20 -8.47 -8.99 7.82
N GLU A 21 -9.43 -8.16 8.17
CA GLU A 21 -9.43 -7.44 9.45
C GLU A 21 -9.47 -8.41 10.64
N LYS A 22 -10.30 -9.44 10.55
CA LYS A 22 -10.39 -10.49 11.57
C LYS A 22 -9.05 -11.18 11.78
N ASP A 23 -8.42 -11.65 10.72
CA ASP A 23 -7.17 -12.39 10.83
C ASP A 23 -5.99 -11.49 11.22
N LEU A 24 -6.02 -10.21 10.88
CA LEU A 24 -5.01 -9.25 11.33
C LEU A 24 -5.08 -9.00 12.84
N THR A 25 -6.28 -9.02 13.43
CA THR A 25 -6.42 -8.84 14.88
C THR A 25 -5.98 -10.08 15.66
N GLU A 26 -6.03 -11.26 15.04
CA GLU A 26 -5.63 -12.52 15.64
C GLU A 26 -4.16 -12.89 15.43
N SER A 27 -3.49 -12.22 14.48
CA SER A 27 -2.12 -12.53 14.08
C SER A 27 -1.23 -11.29 14.16
N SER A 28 -0.10 -11.40 14.86
CA SER A 28 0.85 -10.29 15.03
C SER A 28 1.79 -10.10 13.82
N THR A 29 1.91 -11.10 12.96
CA THR A 29 2.80 -11.05 11.79
C THR A 29 2.14 -11.66 10.56
N ILE A 30 2.30 -10.99 9.43
CA ILE A 30 1.83 -11.47 8.12
C ILE A 30 3.08 -11.89 7.35
N SER A 31 3.24 -13.19 7.13
CA SER A 31 4.32 -13.73 6.31
C SER A 31 3.84 -14.03 4.90
N GLU A 32 4.78 -14.36 4.01
CA GLU A 32 4.46 -14.79 2.64
C GLU A 32 3.57 -16.03 2.62
N THR A 33 3.66 -16.88 3.64
CA THR A 33 2.87 -18.11 3.74
C THR A 33 1.48 -17.88 4.35
N HIS A 34 1.24 -16.70 4.93
CA HIS A 34 -0.09 -16.33 5.42
C HIS A 34 -1.01 -16.06 4.22
N TRP A 35 -2.29 -16.46 4.33
CA TRP A 35 -3.22 -16.31 3.21
C TRP A 35 -3.35 -14.85 2.73
N ILE A 36 -3.28 -13.88 3.65
CA ILE A 36 -3.34 -12.45 3.30
C ILE A 36 -2.14 -12.09 2.41
N GLY A 37 -0.95 -12.53 2.78
CA GLY A 37 0.25 -12.32 1.97
C GLY A 37 0.13 -12.92 0.58
N GLY A 38 -0.31 -14.16 0.48
CA GLY A 38 -0.55 -14.83 -0.80
C GLY A 38 -1.62 -14.15 -1.64
N PHE A 39 -2.71 -13.73 -0.99
CA PHE A 39 -3.78 -12.99 -1.65
C PHE A 39 -3.27 -11.66 -2.23
N MET A 40 -2.52 -10.89 -1.44
CA MET A 40 -1.95 -9.62 -1.92
C MET A 40 -0.90 -9.84 -3.01
N TRP A 41 -0.13 -10.91 -2.92
CA TRP A 41 0.83 -11.24 -3.98
C TRP A 41 0.14 -11.47 -5.33
N HIS A 42 -0.98 -12.19 -5.35
CA HIS A 42 -1.78 -12.34 -6.57
C HIS A 42 -2.28 -11.00 -7.11
N TYR A 43 -2.70 -10.12 -6.21
CA TYR A 43 -3.14 -8.78 -6.58
C TYR A 43 -2.01 -7.98 -7.23
N ILE A 44 -0.82 -8.06 -6.63
CA ILE A 44 0.38 -7.39 -7.16
C ILE A 44 0.74 -7.92 -8.54
N LEU A 45 0.74 -9.25 -8.72
CA LEU A 45 1.07 -9.85 -10.00
C LEU A 45 0.08 -9.43 -11.09
N ARG A 46 -1.20 -9.35 -10.77
CA ARG A 46 -2.22 -8.88 -11.69
C ARG A 46 -2.01 -7.42 -12.06
N ALA A 47 -1.83 -6.56 -11.07
CA ALA A 47 -1.59 -5.14 -11.29
C ALA A 47 -0.31 -4.91 -12.08
N ASN A 48 0.73 -5.67 -11.81
CA ASN A 48 2.00 -5.58 -12.52
C ASN A 48 1.84 -5.95 -13.99
N ARG A 49 1.12 -7.03 -14.28
CA ARG A 49 0.85 -7.46 -15.65
C ARG A 49 0.01 -6.45 -16.42
N GLU A 50 -0.96 -5.84 -15.77
CA GLU A 50 -1.91 -4.92 -16.40
C GLU A 50 -1.39 -3.48 -16.51
N ASN A 51 -0.51 -3.06 -15.61
CA ASN A 51 -0.15 -1.65 -15.49
C ASN A 51 1.35 -1.38 -15.41
N PHE A 52 2.04 -1.95 -14.42
CA PHE A 52 3.43 -1.55 -14.13
C PHE A 52 4.44 -2.21 -15.05
N MET A 53 4.30 -3.49 -15.29
CA MET A 53 5.25 -4.31 -16.07
C MET A 53 6.68 -4.21 -15.55
N TYR A 54 6.83 -4.18 -14.22
CA TYR A 54 8.11 -4.16 -13.54
C TYR A 54 8.63 -5.59 -13.33
N ASN A 55 9.93 -5.71 -13.15
CA ASN A 55 10.54 -6.96 -12.72
C ASN A 55 10.38 -7.09 -11.20
N VAL A 56 9.37 -7.83 -10.76
CA VAL A 56 9.11 -8.14 -9.35
C VAL A 56 9.28 -9.64 -9.13
N SER A 57 9.89 -10.01 -8.02
CA SER A 57 10.22 -11.41 -7.72
C SER A 57 9.45 -11.97 -6.54
N HIS A 58 9.19 -11.19 -5.52
CA HIS A 58 8.52 -11.69 -4.31
C HIS A 58 7.93 -10.55 -3.47
N LEU A 59 7.04 -10.94 -2.57
CA LEU A 59 6.49 -10.05 -1.55
C LEU A 59 7.54 -9.83 -0.47
N ASP A 60 7.65 -8.61 0.04
CA ASP A 60 8.41 -8.31 1.24
C ASP A 60 7.61 -8.76 2.48
N GLY A 61 7.54 -10.08 2.66
CA GLY A 61 6.63 -10.71 3.63
C GLY A 61 6.87 -10.30 5.07
N ASP A 62 8.13 -10.03 5.44
CA ASP A 62 8.47 -9.60 6.80
C ASP A 62 8.05 -8.17 7.09
N SER A 63 7.74 -7.39 6.06
CA SER A 63 7.42 -5.97 6.17
C SER A 63 5.94 -5.66 5.92
N VAL A 64 5.11 -6.65 5.61
CA VAL A 64 3.66 -6.45 5.51
C VAL A 64 3.11 -6.10 6.88
N LYS A 65 2.41 -4.97 6.99
CA LYS A 65 2.01 -4.42 8.29
C LYS A 65 0.54 -4.05 8.33
N PHE A 66 -0.05 -4.31 9.50
CA PHE A 66 -1.30 -3.71 9.90
C PHE A 66 -1.00 -2.36 10.57
N LYS A 67 -1.36 -1.27 9.90
CA LYS A 67 -1.12 0.08 10.38
C LYS A 67 -2.35 0.65 11.05
N ILE A 68 -2.16 1.20 12.23
CA ILE A 68 -3.21 1.91 12.98
C ILE A 68 -2.72 3.34 13.21
N TYR A 69 -3.50 4.30 12.69
CA TYR A 69 -3.23 5.73 12.87
C TYR A 69 -4.29 6.30 13.81
N ASN A 70 -3.87 6.70 14.99
CA ASN A 70 -4.72 7.38 15.97
C ASN A 70 -4.64 8.90 15.76
N GLU A 71 -5.41 9.66 16.54
CA GLU A 71 -5.36 11.13 16.48
C GLU A 71 -3.92 11.65 16.65
N GLY A 72 -3.50 12.51 15.76
CA GLY A 72 -2.16 13.06 15.70
C GLY A 72 -1.16 12.24 14.89
N ASP A 73 -1.48 11.01 14.54
CA ASP A 73 -0.59 10.15 13.76
C ASP A 73 -0.68 10.48 12.28
N GLY A 74 0.43 10.33 11.62
CA GLY A 74 0.58 10.49 10.18
C GLY A 74 1.96 10.03 9.77
N GLN A 75 2.30 10.29 8.52
CA GLN A 75 3.62 9.97 7.99
C GLN A 75 4.03 11.06 7.01
N THR A 76 5.21 11.64 7.21
CA THR A 76 5.69 12.74 6.37
C THR A 76 6.04 12.29 4.95
N TRP A 77 6.22 13.24 4.05
CA TRP A 77 6.60 12.96 2.67
C TRP A 77 7.86 12.09 2.60
N HIS A 78 7.76 10.99 1.86
CA HIS A 78 8.85 10.03 1.68
C HIS A 78 8.65 9.20 0.41
N VAL A 79 9.65 8.42 0.06
CA VAL A 79 9.56 7.35 -0.94
C VAL A 79 9.86 6.03 -0.24
N ASP A 80 9.27 4.95 -0.75
CA ASP A 80 9.49 3.62 -0.18
C ASP A 80 10.69 2.91 -0.80
N ALA A 81 11.00 3.24 -2.07
CA ALA A 81 12.15 2.67 -2.76
C ALA A 81 13.45 3.23 -2.18
N LYS A 82 14.40 2.35 -1.94
CA LYS A 82 15.75 2.72 -1.51
C LYS A 82 16.73 2.44 -2.64
N PRO A 83 17.86 3.17 -2.71
CA PRO A 83 18.91 2.82 -3.66
C PRO A 83 19.33 1.37 -3.49
N GLN A 84 19.57 0.68 -4.60
CA GLN A 84 20.06 -0.68 -4.57
C GLN A 84 21.51 -0.70 -4.06
N GLU A 85 21.77 -1.58 -3.11
CA GLU A 85 23.12 -1.87 -2.62
C GLU A 85 23.52 -3.28 -3.08
N GLY A 86 24.54 -3.37 -3.93
CA GLY A 86 24.97 -4.63 -4.49
C GLY A 86 23.87 -5.31 -5.34
N ASP A 87 23.62 -6.59 -5.08
CA ASP A 87 22.62 -7.38 -5.80
C ASP A 87 21.30 -7.51 -5.03
N GLU A 88 21.11 -6.74 -3.98
CA GLU A 88 19.88 -6.79 -3.20
C GLU A 88 18.67 -6.31 -3.99
N ASP A 89 17.52 -6.97 -3.77
CA ASP A 89 16.27 -6.54 -4.33
C ASP A 89 15.77 -5.29 -3.59
N ILE A 90 15.05 -4.43 -4.31
CA ILE A 90 14.48 -3.20 -3.75
C ILE A 90 12.95 -3.24 -3.83
N ARG A 91 12.30 -2.40 -3.04
CA ARG A 91 10.87 -2.18 -3.15
C ARG A 91 10.55 -1.51 -4.47
N LYS A 92 9.65 -2.12 -5.23
CA LYS A 92 9.26 -1.63 -6.57
C LYS A 92 7.80 -1.24 -6.65
N ILE A 93 6.92 -1.98 -5.99
CA ILE A 93 5.49 -1.67 -5.92
C ILE A 93 5.09 -1.63 -4.45
N SER A 94 4.47 -0.53 -4.06
CA SER A 94 3.86 -0.37 -2.75
C SER A 94 2.36 -0.62 -2.86
N PHE A 95 1.76 -1.20 -1.82
CA PHE A 95 0.31 -1.33 -1.76
C PHE A 95 -0.25 -0.87 -0.42
N THR A 96 -1.47 -0.39 -0.46
CA THR A 96 -2.26 -0.13 0.74
C THR A 96 -3.69 -0.61 0.52
N VAL A 97 -4.25 -1.22 1.56
CA VAL A 97 -5.66 -1.62 1.60
C VAL A 97 -6.33 -0.83 2.71
N GLN A 98 -7.36 -0.08 2.36
CA GLN A 98 -8.13 0.71 3.31
C GLN A 98 -9.08 -0.21 4.09
N LEU A 99 -8.88 -0.29 5.41
CA LEU A 99 -9.67 -1.16 6.28
C LEU A 99 -10.73 -0.41 7.09
N SER A 100 -10.59 0.91 7.24
CA SER A 100 -11.57 1.75 7.92
C SER A 100 -12.59 2.31 6.94
N ASP A 101 -13.82 2.51 7.42
CA ASP A 101 -14.78 3.33 6.69
C ASP A 101 -14.30 4.79 6.65
N CYS A 102 -14.62 5.49 5.57
CA CYS A 102 -14.21 6.88 5.41
C CYS A 102 -14.79 7.80 6.47
N ASP A 103 -15.89 7.40 7.11
CA ASP A 103 -16.55 8.17 8.17
C ASP A 103 -15.98 7.90 9.56
N ASP A 104 -15.09 6.93 9.72
CA ASP A 104 -14.50 6.56 11.00
C ASP A 104 -13.41 7.54 11.46
N TYR A 105 -12.95 8.41 10.58
CA TYR A 105 -11.86 9.34 10.89
C TYR A 105 -11.88 10.57 10.00
N GLU A 106 -11.27 11.64 10.50
CA GLU A 106 -11.02 12.87 9.77
C GLU A 106 -9.52 13.09 9.60
N GLY A 107 -9.12 13.63 8.47
CA GLY A 107 -7.70 13.70 8.10
C GLY A 107 -7.22 12.31 7.67
N GLY A 108 -5.94 12.03 7.86
CA GLY A 108 -5.39 10.72 7.52
C GLY A 108 -5.46 10.38 6.04
N ASN A 109 -5.46 11.38 5.17
CA ASN A 109 -5.47 11.16 3.73
C ASN A 109 -4.14 10.61 3.26
N VAL A 110 -4.20 9.57 2.44
CA VAL A 110 -3.02 9.12 1.70
C VAL A 110 -2.89 10.01 0.47
N GLN A 111 -1.76 10.70 0.38
CA GLN A 111 -1.49 11.69 -0.65
C GLN A 111 -0.26 11.28 -1.44
N VAL A 112 -0.35 11.35 -2.76
CA VAL A 112 0.73 10.97 -3.67
C VAL A 112 1.02 12.14 -4.60
N LEU A 113 2.30 12.39 -4.86
CA LEU A 113 2.74 13.37 -5.87
C LEU A 113 3.00 12.64 -7.19
N ASP A 114 2.54 13.23 -8.28
CA ASP A 114 2.92 12.78 -9.62
C ASP A 114 4.26 13.38 -10.05
N GLU A 115 4.71 13.03 -11.25
CA GLU A 115 5.98 13.52 -11.79
C GLU A 115 6.00 15.04 -12.03
N ASN A 116 4.83 15.68 -12.10
CA ASN A 116 4.70 17.13 -12.24
C ASN A 116 4.58 17.84 -10.89
N GLY A 117 4.66 17.10 -9.79
CA GLY A 117 4.52 17.66 -8.44
C GLY A 117 3.07 17.89 -8.03
N GLN A 118 2.10 17.44 -8.80
CA GLN A 118 0.69 17.57 -8.45
C GLN A 118 0.30 16.51 -7.41
N MET A 119 -0.40 16.96 -6.36
CA MET A 119 -0.83 16.10 -5.27
C MET A 119 -2.22 15.53 -5.54
N TYR A 120 -2.36 14.23 -5.27
CA TYR A 120 -3.63 13.51 -5.35
C TYR A 120 -3.96 12.88 -4.01
N ASN A 121 -5.21 13.02 -3.58
CA ASN A 121 -5.76 12.24 -2.47
C ASN A 121 -6.24 10.90 -3.01
N LEU A 122 -5.81 9.81 -2.38
CA LEU A 122 -6.30 8.48 -2.76
C LEU A 122 -7.72 8.25 -2.22
N PRO A 123 -8.50 7.37 -2.87
CA PRO A 123 -9.85 7.04 -2.37
C PRO A 123 -9.82 6.51 -0.94
N ARG A 124 -10.86 6.84 -0.17
CA ARG A 124 -10.95 6.56 1.26
C ARG A 124 -11.92 5.44 1.61
N GLU A 125 -12.67 4.94 0.64
CA GLU A 125 -13.69 3.92 0.89
C GLU A 125 -13.04 2.63 1.40
N ARG A 126 -13.70 1.99 2.37
CA ARG A 126 -13.28 0.70 2.93
C ARG A 126 -13.17 -0.33 1.81
N GLY A 127 -12.05 -1.05 1.79
CA GLY A 127 -11.77 -2.04 0.76
C GLY A 127 -11.00 -1.51 -0.44
N THR A 128 -10.76 -0.21 -0.54
CA THR A 128 -9.94 0.35 -1.61
C THR A 128 -8.52 -0.22 -1.52
N VAL A 129 -8.07 -0.79 -2.64
CA VAL A 129 -6.69 -1.25 -2.82
C VAL A 129 -6.01 -0.27 -3.76
N VAL A 130 -4.90 0.29 -3.32
CA VAL A 130 -4.06 1.13 -4.17
C VAL A 130 -2.68 0.51 -4.24
N LEU A 131 -2.21 0.29 -5.45
CA LEU A 131 -0.83 -0.09 -5.72
C LEU A 131 -0.17 1.05 -6.47
N PHE A 132 1.04 1.40 -6.10
CA PHE A 132 1.77 2.50 -6.74
C PHE A 132 3.25 2.22 -6.76
N ASP A 133 3.95 2.92 -7.66
CA ASP A 133 5.41 2.84 -7.77
C ASP A 133 6.04 3.23 -6.43
N SER A 134 6.91 2.38 -5.89
CA SER A 134 7.57 2.64 -4.62
C SER A 134 8.49 3.87 -4.64
N ALA A 135 8.86 4.35 -5.82
CA ALA A 135 9.62 5.59 -5.99
C ALA A 135 8.74 6.84 -5.95
N SER A 136 7.41 6.69 -5.95
CA SER A 136 6.50 7.82 -5.85
C SER A 136 6.55 8.44 -4.46
N ARG A 137 6.67 9.76 -4.42
CA ARG A 137 6.65 10.50 -3.15
C ARG A 137 5.22 10.56 -2.62
N HIS A 138 5.07 10.18 -1.37
CA HIS A 138 3.74 10.10 -0.75
C HIS A 138 3.82 10.38 0.74
N ARG A 139 2.65 10.62 1.33
CA ARG A 139 2.51 10.80 2.78
C ARG A 139 1.13 10.37 3.24
N VAL A 140 0.95 10.27 4.55
CA VAL A 140 -0.35 10.23 5.22
C VAL A 140 -0.44 11.49 6.05
N ASP A 141 -1.40 12.39 5.75
CA ASP A 141 -1.58 13.58 6.56
C ASP A 141 -2.14 13.18 7.94
N LYS A 142 -2.02 14.07 8.92
CA LYS A 142 -2.38 13.72 10.30
C LYS A 142 -3.85 13.40 10.43
N VAL A 143 -4.16 12.33 11.15
CA VAL A 143 -5.51 12.01 11.60
C VAL A 143 -5.91 13.07 12.63
N ARG A 144 -6.98 13.82 12.35
CA ARG A 144 -7.48 14.86 13.26
C ARG A 144 -8.49 14.32 14.25
N LYS A 145 -9.21 13.26 13.88
CA LYS A 145 -10.24 12.66 14.71
C LYS A 145 -10.43 11.20 14.30
N GLY A 146 -10.71 10.34 15.27
CA GLY A 146 -10.96 8.91 15.03
C GLY A 146 -9.69 8.11 14.79
N THR A 147 -9.85 6.96 14.16
CA THR A 147 -8.76 6.00 13.92
C THR A 147 -8.84 5.49 12.50
N ARG A 148 -7.70 5.51 11.80
CA ARG A 148 -7.56 4.91 10.47
C ARG A 148 -6.77 3.62 10.56
N LYS A 149 -7.27 2.57 9.92
CA LYS A 149 -6.61 1.26 9.83
C LYS A 149 -6.34 0.92 8.37
N ALA A 150 -5.17 0.39 8.10
CA ALA A 150 -4.76 0.00 6.75
C ALA A 150 -3.81 -1.19 6.78
N LEU A 151 -3.85 -1.98 5.72
CA LEU A 151 -2.85 -3.00 5.44
C LEU A 151 -1.87 -2.41 4.42
N VAL A 152 -0.57 -2.48 4.69
CA VAL A 152 0.46 -1.97 3.80
C VAL A 152 1.55 -3.00 3.55
N GLY A 153 2.16 -2.95 2.39
CA GLY A 153 3.25 -3.85 2.06
C GLY A 153 3.89 -3.51 0.71
N TRP A 154 4.83 -4.36 0.29
CA TRP A 154 5.68 -4.07 -0.85
C TRP A 154 6.03 -5.33 -1.63
N ALA A 155 6.17 -5.16 -2.95
CA ALA A 155 6.77 -6.14 -3.82
C ALA A 155 8.23 -5.76 -4.09
N LEU A 156 9.12 -6.72 -3.99
CA LEU A 156 10.54 -6.56 -4.23
C LEU A 156 10.94 -7.08 -5.60
N GLY A 157 11.98 -6.54 -6.14
CA GLY A 157 12.59 -6.99 -7.37
C GLY A 157 13.91 -6.29 -7.62
N LYS A 158 14.58 -6.69 -8.69
CA LYS A 158 15.84 -6.07 -9.10
C LYS A 158 15.59 -4.62 -9.49
N SER A 159 16.58 -3.77 -9.20
CA SER A 159 16.58 -2.39 -9.67
C SER A 159 16.49 -2.32 -11.19
N TRP A 160 16.24 -1.16 -11.70
CA TRP A 160 16.00 -0.92 -13.13
C TRP A 160 17.11 -1.50 -14.01
N ILE A 161 16.72 -2.43 -14.80
CA ILE A 161 17.54 -2.94 -15.88
C ILE A 161 16.66 -3.01 -17.12
#